data_b6221b74ace6380125e5d133b19d82f5
#
_entry.id   b6221b74ace6380125e5d133b19d82f5
#
_cell.length_a   1.000
_cell.length_b   1.000
_cell.length_c   1.000
_cell.angle_alpha   90.00
_cell.angle_beta   90.00
_cell.angle_gamma   90.00
#
_symmetry.space_group_name_H-M   'P 1'
#
loop_
_entity.id
_entity.type
_entity.pdbx_description
1 polymer ?
#
loop_
_entity_poly.entity_id
_entity_poly.type
_entity_poly.pdbx_seq_one_letter_code
_entity_poly.pdbx_strand_id
1 'polypeptide(L)' 'LILETLMQIDAMLDRMPDNVRQAFLLSQFEGLSYVQVAERLGVSVSSVQKYMTRAIVACYQVAYAE' A
#
# COMPACT_ATOMS: atom_id res chain seq x y z
N LEU A 1 7.33 -18.25 9.40
CA LEU A 1 6.51 -17.94 10.56
C LEU A 1 6.29 -16.44 10.66
N ILE A 2 6.01 -15.92 11.85
CA ILE A 2 5.69 -14.48 12.00
C ILE A 2 6.82 -13.60 11.51
N LEU A 3 8.04 -13.90 11.91
CA LEU A 3 9.19 -13.07 11.49
C LEU A 3 9.39 -13.11 9.98
N GLU A 4 9.25 -14.26 9.37
CA GLU A 4 9.39 -14.40 7.91
C GLU A 4 8.30 -13.59 7.19
N THR A 5 7.07 -13.64 7.69
CA THR A 5 5.96 -12.88 7.13
C THR A 5 6.21 -11.38 7.23
N LEU A 6 6.70 -10.91 8.38
CA LEU A 6 7.03 -9.51 8.56
C LEU A 6 8.14 -9.06 7.62
N MET A 7 9.16 -9.90 7.40
CA MET A 7 10.23 -9.61 6.46
C MET A 7 9.72 -9.54 5.03
N GLN A 8 8.78 -10.40 4.66
CA GLN A 8 8.17 -10.38 3.33
C GLN A 8 7.35 -9.11 3.11
N ILE A 9 6.59 -8.67 4.12
CA ILE A 9 5.81 -7.44 4.05
C ILE A 9 6.73 -6.24 3.93
N ASP A 10 7.81 -6.22 4.70
CA ASP A 10 8.78 -5.13 4.66
C ASP A 10 9.42 -5.04 3.27
N ALA A 11 9.84 -6.16 2.71
CA ALA A 11 10.40 -6.21 1.36
C ALA A 11 9.38 -5.77 0.31
N MET A 12 8.12 -6.16 0.49
CA MET A 12 7.04 -5.75 -0.42
C MET A 12 6.88 -4.22 -0.39
N LEU A 13 6.86 -3.62 0.79
CA LEU A 13 6.74 -2.17 0.94
C LEU A 13 7.92 -1.45 0.29
N ASP A 14 9.13 -1.97 0.46
CA ASP A 14 10.33 -1.40 -0.13
C ASP A 14 10.30 -1.42 -1.67
N ARG A 15 9.63 -2.39 -2.26
CA ARG A 15 9.51 -2.53 -3.71
C ARG A 15 8.43 -1.65 -4.31
N MET A 16 7.52 -1.14 -3.51
CA MET A 16 6.46 -0.29 -4.01
C MET A 16 7.00 1.08 -4.41
N PRO A 17 6.51 1.66 -5.52
CA PRO A 17 6.78 3.07 -5.80
C PRO A 17 6.32 3.94 -4.63
N ASP A 18 6.98 5.08 -4.44
CA ASP A 18 6.74 5.96 -3.31
C ASP A 18 5.26 6.29 -3.12
N ASN A 19 4.58 6.70 -4.17
CA ASN A 19 3.17 7.10 -4.08
C ASN A 19 2.27 5.94 -3.68
N VAL A 20 2.55 4.74 -4.18
CA VAL A 20 1.80 3.54 -3.84
C VAL A 20 2.01 3.20 -2.38
N ARG A 21 3.26 3.22 -1.92
CA ARG A 21 3.58 2.93 -0.53
C ARG A 21 2.95 3.93 0.41
N GLN A 22 3.05 5.23 0.12
CA GLN A 22 2.46 6.26 0.96
C GLN A 22 0.94 6.15 1.02
N ALA A 23 0.29 5.93 -0.11
CA ALA A 23 -1.15 5.74 -0.14
C ALA A 23 -1.57 4.56 0.70
N PHE A 24 -0.87 3.44 0.58
CA PHE A 24 -1.14 2.25 1.36
C PHE A 24 -0.99 2.50 2.86
N LEU A 25 0.12 3.11 3.26
CA LEU A 25 0.38 3.38 4.69
C LEU A 25 -0.63 4.35 5.27
N LEU A 26 -0.99 5.42 4.55
CA LEU A 26 -1.98 6.38 5.02
C LEU A 26 -3.35 5.74 5.17
N SER A 27 -3.72 4.88 4.24
CA SER A 27 -5.02 4.22 4.26
C SER A 27 -5.09 3.15 5.35
N GLN A 28 -4.07 2.30 5.47
CA GLN A 28 -4.13 1.12 6.32
C GLN A 28 -3.68 1.38 7.76
N PHE A 29 -2.70 2.22 7.96
CA PHE A 29 -2.16 2.47 9.30
C PHE A 29 -2.73 3.73 9.95
N GLU A 30 -3.01 4.76 9.18
CA GLU A 30 -3.61 5.99 9.72
C GLU A 30 -5.13 6.02 9.53
N GLY A 31 -5.69 5.07 8.81
CA GLY A 31 -7.13 4.97 8.65
C GLY A 31 -7.78 6.08 7.83
N LEU A 32 -7.01 6.74 6.96
CA LEU A 32 -7.53 7.83 6.15
C LEU A 32 -8.40 7.30 5.01
N SER A 33 -9.44 8.07 4.67
CA SER A 33 -10.23 7.79 3.47
C SER A 33 -9.42 8.11 2.21
N TYR A 34 -9.87 7.63 1.06
CA TYR A 34 -9.20 7.92 -0.20
C TYR A 34 -9.17 9.41 -0.51
N VAL A 35 -10.24 10.14 -0.15
CA VAL A 35 -10.29 11.59 -0.30
C VAL A 35 -9.19 12.25 0.55
N GLN A 36 -9.05 11.81 1.79
CA GLN A 36 -8.03 12.33 2.70
C GLN A 36 -6.62 11.98 2.23
N VAL A 37 -6.42 10.76 1.72
CA VAL A 37 -5.13 10.35 1.15
C VAL A 37 -4.80 11.21 -0.06
N ALA A 38 -5.77 11.45 -0.94
CA ALA A 38 -5.58 12.29 -2.12
C ALA A 38 -5.15 13.70 -1.73
N GLU A 39 -5.80 14.29 -0.74
CA GLU A 39 -5.43 15.60 -0.22
C GLU A 39 -4.01 15.62 0.35
N ARG A 40 -3.69 14.60 1.14
CA ARG A 40 -2.37 14.51 1.77
C ARG A 40 -1.26 14.36 0.73
N LEU A 41 -1.49 13.60 -0.32
CA LEU A 41 -0.49 13.35 -1.36
C LEU A 41 -0.51 14.39 -2.48
N GLY A 42 -1.52 15.25 -2.53
CA GLY A 42 -1.65 16.24 -3.59
C GLY A 42 -1.99 15.62 -4.94
N VAL A 43 -2.80 14.56 -4.96
CA VAL A 43 -3.19 13.85 -6.18
C VAL A 43 -4.72 13.71 -6.22
N SER A 44 -5.24 13.19 -7.33
CA SER A 44 -6.67 12.93 -7.46
C SER A 44 -7.06 11.64 -6.73
N VAL A 45 -8.34 11.53 -6.38
CA VAL A 45 -8.88 10.29 -5.79
C VAL A 45 -8.70 9.13 -6.76
N SER A 46 -8.84 9.37 -8.04
CA SER A 46 -8.63 8.38 -9.10
C SER A 46 -7.21 7.80 -9.04
N SER A 47 -6.21 8.67 -8.81
CA SER A 47 -4.82 8.23 -8.63
C SER A 47 -4.67 7.36 -7.38
N VAL A 48 -5.30 7.75 -6.27
CA VAL A 48 -5.27 6.96 -5.04
C VAL A 48 -5.86 5.58 -5.27
N GLN A 49 -6.96 5.48 -6.01
CA GLN A 49 -7.56 4.19 -6.35
C GLN A 49 -6.58 3.30 -7.11
N LYS A 50 -5.86 3.86 -8.06
CA LYS A 50 -4.83 3.12 -8.81
C LYS A 50 -3.69 2.66 -7.90
N TYR A 51 -3.22 3.55 -7.03
CA TYR A 51 -2.16 3.21 -6.07
C TYR A 51 -2.60 2.07 -5.15
N MET A 52 -3.82 2.15 -4.64
CA MET A 52 -4.34 1.12 -3.74
C MET A 52 -4.54 -0.21 -4.44
N THR A 53 -4.97 -0.20 -5.70
CA THR A 53 -5.10 -1.43 -6.49
C THR A 53 -3.75 -2.12 -6.62
N ARG A 54 -2.69 -1.37 -6.93
CA ARG A 54 -1.34 -1.93 -7.02
C ARG A 54 -0.86 -2.47 -5.68
N ALA A 55 -1.14 -1.75 -4.60
CA ALA A 55 -0.76 -2.18 -3.25
C ALA A 55 -1.49 -3.48 -2.87
N ILE A 56 -2.78 -3.57 -3.15
CA ILE A 56 -3.57 -4.75 -2.85
C ILE A 56 -3.07 -5.97 -3.64
N VAL A 57 -2.74 -5.78 -4.92
CA VAL A 57 -2.16 -6.86 -5.73
C VAL A 57 -0.85 -7.35 -5.12
N ALA A 58 0.02 -6.43 -4.68
CA ALA A 58 1.27 -6.80 -4.02
C ALA A 58 1.01 -7.59 -2.73
N CYS A 59 -0.01 -7.20 -1.95
CA CYS A 59 -0.40 -7.93 -0.74
C CYS A 59 -0.86 -9.35 -1.07
N TYR A 60 -1.63 -9.52 -2.14
CA TYR A 60 -2.04 -10.85 -2.57
C TYR A 60 -0.85 -11.72 -2.96
N GLN A 61 0.12 -11.14 -3.64
CA GLN A 61 1.32 -11.87 -4.04
C GLN A 61 2.09 -12.40 -2.83
N VAL A 62 2.16 -11.61 -1.75
CA VAL A 62 2.81 -12.05 -0.51
C VAL A 62 1.96 -13.12 0.19
N ALA A 63 0.65 -12.91 0.30
CA ALA A 63 -0.25 -13.78 1.05
C ALA A 63 -0.39 -15.16 0.40
N TYR A 64 -0.36 -15.23 -0.92
CA TYR A 64 -0.61 -16.48 -1.66
C TYR A 64 0.61 -16.98 -2.44
N ALA A 65 1.78 -16.39 -2.22
CA ALA A 65 3.01 -16.91 -2.79
C ALA A 65 3.37 -18.23 -2.15
N GLU A 66 3.87 -19.15 -2.94
CA GLU A 66 4.33 -20.44 -2.43
C GLU A 66 5.85 -20.50 -2.41
#